data_b4816343fe5a6d61cae1671492dea441
#
_entry.id   b4816343fe5a6d61cae1671492dea441
#
_cell.length_a   1.000
_cell.length_b   1.000
_cell.length_c   1.000
_cell.angle_alpha   90.00
_cell.angle_beta   90.00
_cell.angle_gamma   90.00
#
_symmetry.space_group_name_H-M   'P 1'
#
loop_
_entity.id
_entity.type
_entity.pdbx_description
1 polymer ?
#
loop_
_entity_poly.entity_id
_entity_poly.type
_entity_poly.pdbx_seq_one_letter_code
_entity_poly.pdbx_strand_id
1 'polypeptide(L)'
;MKPGPESKMAKTEYAQPLCTAIQIALVNILAAWGVKPSAVIGHSSGEIAAGYASGAITQAEAISIAYYRGRGTTDCHLPGSMAAVGLGRNEVSQFLQEGVVIACENSPQSVTLSGDETVLDSVMKEIKIAAPHIFLRRLHVEMAYHSRKTI
;
A
#
# COMPACT_ATOMS: atom_id res chain seq x y z
N MET A 1 -14.93 -16.52 2.71
CA MET A 1 -16.00 -16.14 1.75
C MET A 1 -15.33 -15.50 0.53
N LYS A 2 -15.67 -15.91 -0.68
CA LYS A 2 -15.29 -15.13 -1.88
C LYS A 2 -16.16 -13.87 -1.88
N PRO A 3 -15.60 -12.67 -2.14
CA PRO A 3 -16.42 -11.48 -2.28
C PRO A 3 -17.38 -11.67 -3.45
N GLY A 4 -18.67 -11.38 -3.24
CA GLY A 4 -19.66 -11.41 -4.31
C GLY A 4 -19.42 -10.29 -5.33
N PRO A 5 -20.02 -10.37 -6.52
CA PRO A 5 -19.84 -9.38 -7.58
C PRO A 5 -20.25 -7.95 -7.21
N GLU A 6 -20.98 -7.77 -6.13
CA GLU A 6 -21.41 -6.45 -5.60
C GLU A 6 -20.53 -5.94 -4.45
N SER A 7 -19.46 -6.66 -4.08
CA SER A 7 -18.60 -6.26 -2.97
C SER A 7 -17.85 -4.96 -3.29
N LYS A 8 -18.06 -3.95 -2.46
CA LYS A 8 -17.35 -2.66 -2.53
C LYS A 8 -15.99 -2.68 -1.79
N MET A 9 -15.58 -3.82 -1.23
CA MET A 9 -14.36 -3.93 -0.43
C MET A 9 -13.06 -3.63 -1.19
N ALA A 10 -13.07 -3.73 -2.52
CA ALA A 10 -11.93 -3.35 -3.35
C ALA A 10 -11.75 -1.83 -3.48
N LYS A 11 -12.80 -1.04 -3.22
CA LYS A 11 -12.72 0.42 -3.27
C LYS A 11 -12.00 0.96 -2.04
N THR A 12 -11.07 1.89 -2.24
CA THR A 12 -10.20 2.44 -1.19
C THR A 12 -10.98 3.14 -0.08
N GLU A 13 -12.08 3.82 -0.42
CA GLU A 13 -12.97 4.48 0.56
C GLU A 13 -13.58 3.50 1.59
N TYR A 14 -13.69 2.20 1.25
CA TYR A 14 -14.14 1.15 2.17
C TYR A 14 -12.97 0.33 2.70
N ALA A 15 -12.01 -0.03 1.84
CA ALA A 15 -10.90 -0.89 2.21
C ALA A 15 -10.04 -0.29 3.34
N GLN A 16 -9.73 1.01 3.24
CA GLN A 16 -8.85 1.66 4.22
C GLN A 16 -9.48 1.73 5.63
N PRO A 17 -10.70 2.25 5.83
CA PRO A 17 -11.29 2.28 7.18
C PRO A 17 -11.58 0.87 7.72
N LEU A 18 -11.93 -0.10 6.88
CA LEU A 18 -12.13 -1.48 7.33
C LEU A 18 -10.83 -2.14 7.79
N CYS A 19 -9.74 -1.98 7.03
CA CYS A 19 -8.43 -2.46 7.45
C CYS A 19 -7.98 -1.81 8.76
N THR A 20 -8.13 -0.49 8.89
CA THR A 20 -7.80 0.24 10.10
C THR A 20 -8.64 -0.22 11.29
N ALA A 21 -9.95 -0.47 11.10
CA ALA A 21 -10.83 -0.98 12.16
C ALA A 21 -10.38 -2.36 12.65
N ILE A 22 -9.99 -3.27 11.75
CA ILE A 22 -9.46 -4.59 12.12
C ILE A 22 -8.15 -4.45 12.90
N GLN A 23 -7.24 -3.58 12.45
CA GLN A 23 -5.97 -3.34 13.13
C GLN A 23 -6.19 -2.77 14.55
N ILE A 24 -7.09 -1.81 14.71
CA ILE A 24 -7.48 -1.28 16.01
C ILE A 24 -8.07 -2.37 16.91
N ALA A 25 -8.95 -3.21 16.36
CA ALA A 25 -9.54 -4.33 17.13
C ALA A 25 -8.44 -5.30 17.62
N LEU A 26 -7.44 -5.61 16.79
CA LEU A 26 -6.29 -6.43 17.18
C LEU A 26 -5.45 -5.77 18.29
N VAL A 27 -5.18 -4.47 18.18
CA VAL A 27 -4.50 -3.70 19.24
C VAL A 27 -5.26 -3.79 20.56
N ASN A 28 -6.58 -3.61 20.53
CA ASN A 28 -7.42 -3.66 21.73
C ASN A 28 -7.47 -5.06 22.35
N ILE A 29 -7.55 -6.12 21.53
CA ILE A 29 -7.51 -7.51 22.02
C ILE A 29 -6.18 -7.80 22.70
N LEU A 30 -5.06 -7.44 22.07
CA LEU A 30 -3.73 -7.62 22.66
C LEU A 30 -3.58 -6.85 23.97
N ALA A 31 -4.06 -5.61 24.00
CA ALA A 31 -4.06 -4.81 25.23
C ALA A 31 -4.90 -5.43 26.35
N ALA A 32 -6.08 -6.00 26.04
CA ALA A 32 -6.92 -6.71 26.98
C ALA A 32 -6.25 -7.98 27.55
N TRP A 33 -5.36 -8.60 26.78
CA TRP A 33 -4.52 -9.72 27.25
C TRP A 33 -3.25 -9.28 27.99
N GLY A 34 -3.08 -7.97 28.22
CA GLY A 34 -1.90 -7.42 28.93
C GLY A 34 -0.67 -7.26 28.04
N VAL A 35 -0.79 -7.50 26.73
CA VAL A 35 0.30 -7.29 25.76
C VAL A 35 0.32 -5.81 25.37
N LYS A 36 1.42 -5.11 25.74
CA LYS A 36 1.64 -3.70 25.41
C LYS A 36 2.90 -3.55 24.57
N PRO A 37 2.83 -2.86 23.42
CA PRO A 37 4.02 -2.62 22.62
C PRO A 37 4.95 -1.61 23.32
N SER A 38 6.25 -1.81 23.22
CA SER A 38 7.25 -0.80 23.61
C SER A 38 7.51 0.22 22.49
N ALA A 39 7.23 -0.16 21.24
CA ALA A 39 7.27 0.70 20.08
C ALA A 39 6.27 0.18 19.04
N VAL A 40 5.84 1.07 18.15
CA VAL A 40 4.91 0.75 17.07
C VAL A 40 5.46 1.29 15.75
N ILE A 41 5.16 0.58 14.67
CA ILE A 41 5.52 0.98 13.31
C ILE A 41 4.36 0.62 12.38
N GLY A 42 4.10 1.44 11.38
CA GLY A 42 3.11 1.18 10.35
C GLY A 42 3.73 1.20 8.96
N HIS A 43 3.19 0.40 8.06
CA HIS A 43 3.52 0.43 6.64
C HIS A 43 2.36 1.07 5.87
N SER A 44 2.60 2.19 5.17
CA SER A 44 1.60 2.92 4.39
C SER A 44 0.36 3.27 5.24
N SER A 45 -0.84 2.79 4.90
CA SER A 45 -2.06 3.02 5.70
C SER A 45 -2.00 2.43 7.11
N GLY A 46 -1.11 1.49 7.38
CA GLY A 46 -0.87 0.94 8.72
C GLY A 46 -0.33 1.97 9.72
N GLU A 47 0.26 3.08 9.25
CA GLU A 47 0.66 4.21 10.09
C GLU A 47 -0.51 4.80 10.91
N ILE A 48 -1.73 4.74 10.38
CA ILE A 48 -2.93 5.23 11.07
C ILE A 48 -3.20 4.38 12.33
N ALA A 49 -3.14 3.05 12.19
CA ALA A 49 -3.31 2.15 13.32
C ALA A 49 -2.12 2.21 14.29
N ALA A 50 -0.90 2.47 13.81
CA ALA A 50 0.26 2.72 14.64
C ALA A 50 0.09 4.00 15.46
N GLY A 51 -0.45 5.08 14.87
CA GLY A 51 -0.82 6.30 15.57
C GLY A 51 -1.83 6.07 16.70
N TYR A 52 -2.84 5.19 16.45
CA TYR A 52 -3.77 4.77 17.49
C TYR A 52 -3.07 3.94 18.59
N ALA A 53 -2.28 2.95 18.21
CA ALA A 53 -1.60 2.06 19.16
C ALA A 53 -0.59 2.79 20.05
N SER A 54 0.01 3.89 19.57
CA SER A 54 0.89 4.76 20.34
C SER A 54 0.13 5.74 21.27
N GLY A 55 -1.18 5.88 21.13
CA GLY A 55 -1.99 6.86 21.83
C GLY A 55 -1.92 8.28 21.24
N ALA A 56 -1.31 8.46 20.07
CA ALA A 56 -1.20 9.76 19.40
C ALA A 56 -2.54 10.26 18.84
N ILE A 57 -3.42 9.34 18.43
CA ILE A 57 -4.76 9.64 17.95
C ILE A 57 -5.78 8.68 18.57
N THR A 58 -7.02 9.13 18.68
CA THR A 58 -8.14 8.33 19.16
C THR A 58 -8.62 7.35 18.09
N GLN A 59 -9.43 6.36 18.50
CA GLN A 59 -10.07 5.43 17.56
C GLN A 59 -10.94 6.16 16.53
N ALA A 60 -11.70 7.16 16.94
CA ALA A 60 -12.57 7.92 16.06
C ALA A 60 -11.76 8.72 15.01
N GLU A 61 -10.67 9.35 15.44
CA GLU A 61 -9.74 10.05 14.54
C GLU A 61 -9.09 9.08 13.55
N ALA A 62 -8.61 7.92 14.01
CA ALA A 62 -8.01 6.92 13.14
C ALA A 62 -8.97 6.46 12.04
N ILE A 63 -10.23 6.15 12.36
CA ILE A 63 -11.24 5.75 11.36
C ILE A 63 -11.56 6.92 10.42
N SER A 64 -11.66 8.14 10.93
CA SER A 64 -11.89 9.35 10.12
C SER A 64 -10.75 9.60 9.13
N ILE A 65 -9.49 9.53 9.60
CA ILE A 65 -8.31 9.68 8.76
C ILE A 65 -8.30 8.60 7.66
N ALA A 66 -8.56 7.33 8.01
CA ALA A 66 -8.59 6.24 7.05
C ALA A 66 -9.69 6.43 5.99
N TYR A 67 -10.86 6.90 6.39
CA TYR A 67 -11.96 7.20 5.49
C TYR A 67 -11.61 8.33 4.51
N TYR A 68 -11.15 9.47 5.02
CA TYR A 68 -10.81 10.62 4.17
C TYR A 68 -9.60 10.34 3.27
N ARG A 69 -8.62 9.56 3.75
CA ARG A 69 -7.52 9.09 2.93
C ARG A 69 -8.03 8.20 1.77
N GLY A 70 -8.96 7.30 2.05
CA GLY A 70 -9.61 6.46 1.04
C GLY A 70 -10.44 7.28 0.03
N ARG A 71 -11.18 8.28 0.52
CA ARG A 71 -11.96 9.21 -0.33
C ARG A 71 -11.04 10.06 -1.20
N GLY A 72 -10.00 10.67 -0.63
CA GLY A 72 -9.07 11.51 -1.38
C GLY A 72 -8.41 10.77 -2.54
N THR A 73 -8.17 9.46 -2.39
CA THR A 73 -7.66 8.65 -3.50
C THR A 73 -8.71 8.38 -4.58
N THR A 74 -9.98 8.27 -4.22
CA THR A 74 -11.08 8.10 -5.19
C THR A 74 -11.35 9.40 -5.96
N ASP A 75 -11.23 10.53 -5.28
CA ASP A 75 -11.48 11.87 -5.87
C ASP A 75 -10.27 12.36 -6.70
N CYS A 76 -9.09 11.77 -6.52
CA CYS A 76 -7.88 12.08 -7.29
C CYS A 76 -7.83 11.26 -8.58
N HIS A 77 -8.14 11.88 -9.71
CA HIS A 77 -8.21 11.23 -11.02
C HIS A 77 -6.85 11.14 -11.74
N LEU A 78 -5.73 11.12 -11.04
CA LEU A 78 -4.41 10.95 -11.66
C LEU A 78 -4.17 9.47 -11.95
N PRO A 79 -4.22 9.05 -13.23
CA PRO A 79 -4.04 7.64 -13.59
C PRO A 79 -2.62 7.20 -13.23
N GLY A 80 -2.53 6.00 -12.69
CA GLY A 80 -1.27 5.40 -12.33
C GLY A 80 -1.45 3.97 -11.88
N SER A 81 -0.37 3.24 -11.75
CA SER A 81 -0.44 1.86 -11.31
C SER A 81 0.78 1.45 -10.48
N MET A 82 0.70 0.26 -9.87
CA MET A 82 1.75 -0.28 -9.01
C MET A 82 2.02 -1.74 -9.36
N ALA A 83 3.25 -2.18 -9.12
CA ALA A 83 3.66 -3.57 -9.31
C ALA A 83 4.58 -4.04 -8.20
N ALA A 84 4.34 -5.24 -7.70
CA ALA A 84 5.26 -5.94 -6.81
C ALA A 84 6.31 -6.69 -7.64
N VAL A 85 7.57 -6.55 -7.25
CA VAL A 85 8.74 -7.08 -7.96
C VAL A 85 9.62 -7.84 -6.99
N GLY A 86 9.98 -9.08 -7.31
CA GLY A 86 10.87 -9.93 -6.54
C GLY A 86 12.35 -9.63 -6.81
N LEU A 87 12.72 -8.36 -6.82
CA LEU A 87 14.09 -7.84 -6.90
C LEU A 87 14.31 -6.83 -5.79
N GLY A 88 15.54 -6.70 -5.34
CA GLY A 88 15.94 -5.65 -4.41
C GLY A 88 16.10 -4.28 -5.10
N ARG A 89 16.24 -3.22 -4.29
CA ARG A 89 16.45 -1.84 -4.78
C ARG A 89 17.57 -1.75 -5.83
N ASN A 90 18.73 -2.31 -5.52
CA ASN A 90 19.91 -2.18 -6.40
C ASN A 90 19.69 -2.88 -7.74
N GLU A 91 19.03 -4.03 -7.73
CA GLU A 91 18.77 -4.82 -8.94
C GLU A 91 17.68 -4.17 -9.81
N VAL A 92 16.64 -3.60 -9.21
CA VAL A 92 15.53 -2.99 -9.95
C VAL A 92 15.89 -1.61 -10.50
N SER A 93 16.84 -0.92 -9.85
CA SER A 93 17.20 0.48 -10.21
C SER A 93 17.63 0.64 -11.66
N GLN A 94 18.26 -0.36 -12.28
CA GLN A 94 18.68 -0.34 -13.67
C GLN A 94 17.51 -0.32 -14.67
N PHE A 95 16.32 -0.72 -14.26
CA PHE A 95 15.10 -0.76 -15.09
C PHE A 95 14.23 0.48 -14.90
N LEU A 96 14.51 1.34 -13.91
CA LEU A 96 13.67 2.50 -13.63
C LEU A 96 13.74 3.50 -14.77
N GLN A 97 12.57 3.96 -15.18
CA GLN A 97 12.39 5.01 -16.18
C GLN A 97 11.73 6.23 -15.54
N GLU A 98 11.89 7.40 -16.15
CA GLU A 98 11.21 8.60 -15.70
C GLU A 98 9.68 8.36 -15.67
N GLY A 99 9.03 8.66 -14.54
CA GLY A 99 7.62 8.38 -14.33
C GLY A 99 7.35 7.18 -13.44
N VAL A 100 8.35 6.32 -13.15
CA VAL A 100 8.25 5.18 -12.23
C VAL A 100 9.28 5.30 -11.11
N VAL A 101 8.85 5.02 -9.88
CA VAL A 101 9.68 5.08 -8.67
C VAL A 101 9.54 3.80 -7.85
N ILE A 102 10.51 3.53 -6.99
CA ILE A 102 10.37 2.53 -5.93
C ILE A 102 9.52 3.16 -4.83
N ALA A 103 8.28 2.69 -4.71
CA ALA A 103 7.34 3.16 -3.70
C ALA A 103 7.62 2.56 -2.31
N CYS A 104 8.00 1.28 -2.27
CA CYS A 104 8.27 0.55 -1.03
C CYS A 104 9.42 -0.43 -1.22
N GLU A 105 10.26 -0.56 -0.21
CA GLU A 105 11.22 -1.65 -0.05
C GLU A 105 10.67 -2.62 1.01
N ASN A 106 10.08 -3.72 0.57
CA ASN A 106 9.41 -4.66 1.47
C ASN A 106 10.40 -5.65 2.11
N SER A 107 11.49 -5.95 1.40
CA SER A 107 12.63 -6.74 1.87
C SER A 107 13.85 -6.49 0.99
N PRO A 108 15.04 -7.00 1.34
CA PRO A 108 16.23 -6.90 0.47
C PRO A 108 16.03 -7.45 -0.95
N GLN A 109 15.02 -8.29 -1.17
CA GLN A 109 14.72 -8.95 -2.44
C GLN A 109 13.29 -8.66 -2.94
N SER A 110 12.64 -7.62 -2.42
CA SER A 110 11.26 -7.30 -2.80
C SER A 110 10.99 -5.82 -2.70
N VAL A 111 10.60 -5.22 -3.82
CA VAL A 111 10.15 -3.83 -3.89
C VAL A 111 8.76 -3.73 -4.48
N THR A 112 8.13 -2.59 -4.28
CA THR A 112 6.93 -2.17 -5.01
C THR A 112 7.28 -0.96 -5.86
N LEU A 113 7.02 -1.06 -7.17
CA LEU A 113 7.12 0.04 -8.11
C LEU A 113 5.79 0.77 -8.21
N SER A 114 5.85 2.08 -8.45
CA SER A 114 4.67 2.94 -8.58
C SER A 114 4.95 4.05 -9.59
N GLY A 115 3.97 4.37 -10.43
CA GLY A 115 4.13 5.45 -11.41
C GLY A 115 3.11 5.44 -12.54
N ASP A 116 3.53 6.05 -13.65
CA ASP A 116 2.72 6.13 -14.87
C ASP A 116 2.45 4.73 -15.43
N GLU A 117 1.20 4.45 -15.76
CA GLU A 117 0.76 3.12 -16.15
C GLU A 117 1.53 2.58 -17.36
N THR A 118 1.65 3.38 -18.42
CA THR A 118 2.34 2.98 -19.65
C THR A 118 3.84 2.77 -19.45
N VAL A 119 4.46 3.61 -18.61
CA VAL A 119 5.88 3.50 -18.29
C VAL A 119 6.12 2.28 -17.39
N LEU A 120 5.25 2.04 -16.42
CA LEU A 120 5.33 0.85 -15.57
C LEU A 120 5.20 -0.43 -16.38
N ASP A 121 4.33 -0.47 -17.40
CA ASP A 121 4.21 -1.63 -18.30
C ASP A 121 5.48 -1.87 -19.09
N SER A 122 6.15 -0.81 -19.55
CA SER A 122 7.46 -0.93 -20.21
C SER A 122 8.50 -1.52 -19.27
N VAL A 123 8.63 -0.95 -18.08
CA VAL A 123 9.55 -1.42 -17.04
C VAL A 123 9.28 -2.89 -16.69
N MET A 124 8.02 -3.28 -16.50
CA MET A 124 7.66 -4.66 -16.22
C MET A 124 8.05 -5.62 -17.35
N LYS A 125 7.89 -5.22 -18.61
CA LYS A 125 8.31 -6.02 -19.77
C LYS A 125 9.82 -6.21 -19.80
N GLU A 126 10.61 -5.16 -19.58
CA GLU A 126 12.07 -5.23 -19.53
C GLU A 126 12.55 -6.15 -18.40
N ILE A 127 11.98 -6.00 -17.19
CA ILE A 127 12.28 -6.88 -16.06
C ILE A 127 11.94 -8.34 -16.42
N LYS A 128 10.78 -8.59 -17.07
CA LYS A 128 10.37 -9.95 -17.43
C LYS A 128 11.28 -10.61 -18.45
N ILE A 129 11.86 -9.82 -19.37
CA ILE A 129 12.84 -10.30 -20.35
C ILE A 129 14.17 -10.61 -19.66
N ALA A 130 14.66 -9.71 -18.79
CA ALA A 130 15.95 -9.87 -18.13
C ALA A 130 15.93 -10.96 -17.03
N ALA A 131 14.80 -11.12 -16.35
CA ALA A 131 14.63 -12.05 -15.23
C ALA A 131 13.28 -12.79 -15.30
N PRO A 132 13.12 -13.76 -16.22
CA PRO A 132 11.82 -14.40 -16.51
C PRO A 132 11.23 -15.19 -15.35
N HIS A 133 12.04 -15.60 -14.37
CA HIS A 133 11.63 -16.46 -13.26
C HIS A 133 11.27 -15.69 -11.98
N ILE A 134 11.50 -14.37 -11.92
CA ILE A 134 11.20 -13.60 -10.72
C ILE A 134 9.70 -13.40 -10.56
N PHE A 135 9.32 -13.17 -9.30
CA PHE A 135 7.96 -12.71 -8.99
C PHE A 135 7.75 -11.30 -9.53
N LEU A 136 6.75 -11.14 -10.39
CA LEU A 136 6.36 -9.87 -10.97
C LEU A 136 4.83 -9.83 -11.11
N ARG A 137 4.19 -8.91 -10.38
CA ARG A 137 2.73 -8.84 -10.34
C ARG A 137 2.24 -7.40 -10.29
N ARG A 138 1.38 -7.01 -11.24
CA ARG A 138 0.62 -5.75 -11.14
C ARG A 138 -0.35 -5.84 -9.96
N LEU A 139 -0.41 -4.76 -9.18
CA LEU A 139 -1.34 -4.65 -8.05
C LEU A 139 -2.70 -4.13 -8.55
N HIS A 140 -3.77 -4.62 -7.94
CA HIS A 140 -5.13 -4.14 -8.19
C HIS A 140 -5.40 -2.87 -7.38
N VAL A 141 -4.81 -1.77 -7.83
CA VAL A 141 -4.99 -0.43 -7.23
C VAL A 141 -5.32 0.56 -8.34
N GLU A 142 -6.10 1.58 -8.01
CA GLU A 142 -6.61 2.56 -8.97
C GLU A 142 -5.65 3.76 -9.17
N MET A 143 -4.57 3.83 -8.39
CA MET A 143 -3.60 4.93 -8.48
C MET A 143 -2.19 4.53 -8.06
N ALA A 144 -1.22 5.35 -8.45
CA ALA A 144 0.20 5.17 -8.15
C ALA A 144 0.54 5.77 -6.77
N TYR A 145 0.22 5.04 -5.68
CA TYR A 145 0.58 5.45 -4.32
C TYR A 145 2.10 5.63 -4.17
N HIS A 146 2.51 6.53 -3.28
CA HIS A 146 3.91 6.80 -2.95
C HIS A 146 4.76 7.20 -4.17
N SER A 147 4.14 7.82 -5.18
CA SER A 147 4.80 8.42 -6.32
C SER A 147 4.49 9.92 -6.40
N ARG A 148 5.10 10.64 -7.35
CA ARG A 148 4.76 12.05 -7.62
C ARG A 148 3.30 12.29 -8.07
N LYS A 149 2.52 11.24 -8.27
CA LYS A 149 1.08 11.29 -8.57
C LYS A 149 0.19 11.38 -7.32
N THR A 150 0.78 11.28 -6.12
CA THR A 150 0.06 11.30 -4.84
C THR A 150 0.63 12.33 -3.89
N ILE A 151 0.73 13.57 -4.34
CA ILE A 151 1.12 14.70 -3.47
C ILE A 151 -0.13 15.28 -2.81
#